data_9f9ee483465e40cb08b4068315442a73
#
_entry.id   9f9ee483465e40cb08b4068315442a73
#
_cell.length_a   1.000
_cell.length_b   1.000
_cell.length_c   1.000
_cell.angle_alpha   90.00
_cell.angle_beta   90.00
_cell.angle_gamma   90.00
#
_symmetry.space_group_name_H-M   'P 1'
#
loop_
_entity.id
_entity.type
_entity.pdbx_description
1 polymer ?
#
loop_
_entity_poly.entity_id
_entity_poly.type
_entity_poly.pdbx_seq_one_letter_code
_entity_poly.pdbx_strand_id
1 'polypeptide(L)'
;YGSRAANGAIIITTKSGRTTKGIGVTFSSSVSFEKAGFWPDFQYEYGAGRFGGNPYSFYSVDGVSRNWSSYAFGDKFDGHLTYEWPSLNDDGTYTMMEWRPRNFFAGFFDTGVTWNNNISVSGNNGKGTSVRVSVTDVRNDWIVPNTGYKQQTFSISLSQQINKYIKLDAKVNYYRKDSDNLPMTGYGGSSIMYPLLWNTPNVDAQWFKADYKKWVREGGDLSKSTQHVSANGNNPYYTAYEQLNKLDRDRVFGNLAATINFTEELSLILRCGMDLNNDFRTQQKPKGAKTYINGMYKEQTVFDYEMNNDFLLRYTKKLNDFDLSASFGGNNMMQSYRSNTSLAESLVVDRDYRLSNSVDRPKVTSIRRQKSINSFYGLISASWRNMIFLDVTGRNDWSSTLAPGNNSYFYPSVSGSVILSDLLHIDTPMVNFLKVRASWANVGNDTSPY
;
A
#
# COMPACT_ATOMS: atom_id res chain seq x y z
N TYR A 1 1.30 -19.90 -13.33
CA TYR A 1 2.08 -18.74 -12.95
C TYR A 1 2.78 -18.27 -14.21
N GLY A 2 3.73 -17.50 -14.37
CA GLY A 2 4.36 -16.98 -15.59
C GLY A 2 5.35 -15.89 -15.26
N SER A 3 5.58 -14.93 -16.17
CA SER A 3 6.53 -13.82 -16.04
C SER A 3 6.22 -12.83 -14.90
N ARG A 4 5.19 -13.05 -14.09
CA ARG A 4 4.80 -12.21 -12.93
C ARG A 4 4.78 -12.98 -11.61
N ALA A 5 5.29 -14.20 -11.58
CA ALA A 5 5.13 -15.12 -10.45
C ALA A 5 6.40 -15.39 -9.64
N ALA A 6 7.49 -14.65 -9.87
CA ALA A 6 8.75 -14.83 -9.15
C ALA A 6 8.61 -14.74 -7.63
N ASN A 7 7.64 -13.96 -7.12
CA ASN A 7 7.36 -13.75 -5.69
C ASN A 7 6.13 -14.52 -5.20
N GLY A 8 5.64 -15.51 -5.95
CA GLY A 8 4.42 -16.26 -5.65
C GLY A 8 3.13 -15.55 -6.06
N ALA A 9 1.98 -16.14 -5.70
CA ALA A 9 0.66 -15.60 -6.00
C ALA A 9 -0.30 -15.80 -4.83
N ILE A 10 -1.17 -14.81 -4.61
CA ILE A 10 -2.27 -14.89 -3.65
C ILE A 10 -3.57 -15.03 -4.43
N ILE A 11 -4.32 -16.10 -4.18
CA ILE A 11 -5.61 -16.35 -4.80
C ILE A 11 -6.72 -15.95 -3.84
N ILE A 12 -7.57 -15.00 -4.25
CA ILE A 12 -8.69 -14.51 -3.44
C ILE A 12 -10.01 -14.92 -4.10
N THR A 13 -10.80 -15.70 -3.36
CA THR A 13 -12.18 -16.02 -3.74
C THR A 13 -13.14 -15.08 -3.04
N THR A 14 -13.90 -14.31 -3.83
CA THR A 14 -14.84 -13.32 -3.29
C THR A 14 -16.21 -13.93 -3.00
N LYS A 15 -16.92 -13.35 -2.02
CA LYS A 15 -18.30 -13.75 -1.70
C LYS A 15 -19.23 -13.52 -2.89
N SER A 16 -20.16 -14.44 -3.10
CA SER A 16 -21.21 -14.38 -4.10
C SER A 16 -22.59 -14.55 -3.45
N GLY A 17 -23.68 -14.24 -4.17
CA GLY A 17 -25.05 -14.46 -3.68
C GLY A 17 -25.53 -15.93 -3.73
N ARG A 18 -24.72 -16.87 -4.19
CA ARG A 18 -25.15 -18.25 -4.49
C ARG A 18 -25.58 -19.06 -3.29
N THR A 19 -25.00 -18.80 -2.12
CA THR A 19 -25.30 -19.54 -0.87
C THR A 19 -26.51 -18.99 -0.12
N THR A 20 -27.04 -17.82 -0.52
CA THR A 20 -28.19 -17.21 0.13
C THR A 20 -29.47 -17.81 -0.42
N LYS A 21 -30.30 -18.41 0.44
CA LYS A 21 -31.67 -18.83 0.06
C LYS A 21 -32.60 -17.63 0.22
N GLY A 22 -33.26 -17.22 -0.88
CA GLY A 22 -34.09 -16.02 -0.92
C GLY A 22 -33.27 -14.73 -0.91
N ILE A 23 -33.70 -13.71 -0.14
CA ILE A 23 -33.00 -12.44 0.03
C ILE A 23 -32.41 -12.38 1.43
N GLY A 24 -31.12 -12.11 1.52
CA GLY A 24 -30.40 -11.91 2.78
C GLY A 24 -29.76 -10.54 2.85
N VAL A 25 -29.87 -9.89 3.99
CA VAL A 25 -29.18 -8.63 4.32
C VAL A 25 -28.12 -8.92 5.38
N THR A 26 -26.92 -8.43 5.18
CA THR A 26 -25.83 -8.54 6.14
C THR A 26 -25.27 -7.15 6.42
N PHE A 27 -25.21 -6.79 7.68
CA PHE A 27 -24.50 -5.61 8.16
C PHE A 27 -23.33 -6.07 9.01
N SER A 28 -22.16 -5.44 8.82
CA SER A 28 -20.99 -5.62 9.68
C SER A 28 -20.35 -4.27 9.95
N SER A 29 -19.94 -4.08 11.19
CA SER A 29 -19.23 -2.89 11.63
C SER A 29 -18.05 -3.35 12.49
N SER A 30 -16.88 -2.76 12.27
CA SER A 30 -15.70 -3.01 13.09
C SER A 30 -14.93 -1.71 13.32
N VAL A 31 -14.31 -1.62 14.48
CA VAL A 31 -13.36 -0.57 14.83
C VAL A 31 -12.04 -1.22 15.22
N SER A 32 -10.93 -0.68 14.73
CA SER A 32 -9.59 -1.06 15.14
C SER A 32 -8.83 0.16 15.66
N PHE A 33 -8.02 -0.08 16.69
CA PHE A 33 -7.12 0.90 17.27
C PHE A 33 -5.68 0.47 16.99
N GLU A 34 -4.88 1.39 16.50
CA GLU A 34 -3.50 1.13 16.11
C GLU A 34 -2.57 2.03 16.93
N LYS A 35 -1.50 1.45 17.45
CA LYS A 35 -0.41 2.18 18.11
C LYS A 35 0.90 1.73 17.50
N ALA A 36 1.78 2.68 17.28
CA ALA A 36 3.15 2.36 16.97
C ALA A 36 3.77 1.66 18.18
N GLY A 37 4.33 0.46 17.99
CA GLY A 37 4.71 -0.41 19.11
C GLY A 37 6.10 -1.01 19.01
N PHE A 38 6.74 -0.99 17.83
CA PHE A 38 8.07 -1.54 17.64
C PHE A 38 9.02 -0.43 17.21
N TRP A 39 9.99 -0.13 18.05
CA TRP A 39 11.00 0.91 17.89
C TRP A 39 12.37 0.28 17.82
N PRO A 40 13.36 0.95 17.19
CA PRO A 40 14.76 0.63 17.40
C PRO A 40 15.11 0.73 18.90
N ASP A 41 16.05 -0.07 19.32
CA ASP A 41 16.60 0.02 20.68
C ASP A 41 17.54 1.23 20.74
N PHE A 42 16.95 2.36 21.14
CA PHE A 42 17.68 3.63 21.26
C PHE A 42 18.47 3.67 22.56
N GLN A 43 19.63 4.33 22.54
CA GLN A 43 20.37 4.64 23.75
C GLN A 43 19.72 5.84 24.51
N TYR A 44 19.76 5.79 25.82
CA TYR A 44 19.22 6.82 26.73
C TYR A 44 20.21 7.19 27.85
N GLU A 45 21.52 7.00 27.60
CA GLU A 45 22.57 7.32 28.57
C GLU A 45 23.24 8.66 28.28
N TYR A 46 23.34 9.06 27.03
CA TYR A 46 24.03 10.24 26.54
C TYR A 46 23.09 11.12 25.75
N GLY A 47 23.20 12.44 25.95
CA GLY A 47 22.41 13.40 25.19
C GLY A 47 23.10 13.92 23.95
N ALA A 48 22.55 14.98 23.38
CA ALA A 48 23.08 15.62 22.19
C ALA A 48 24.53 16.12 22.40
N GLY A 49 25.36 15.92 21.36
CA GLY A 49 26.76 16.35 21.35
C GLY A 49 27.59 15.62 20.36
N ARG A 50 28.81 16.10 20.10
CA ARG A 50 29.79 15.46 19.21
C ARG A 50 30.93 14.87 20.00
N PHE A 51 31.46 13.77 19.55
CA PHE A 51 32.67 13.15 20.09
C PHE A 51 33.87 14.12 19.96
N GLY A 52 34.54 14.42 21.08
CA GLY A 52 35.70 15.29 21.11
C GLY A 52 35.45 16.79 20.89
N GLY A 53 34.17 17.22 20.85
CA GLY A 53 33.79 18.61 20.71
C GLY A 53 33.08 19.16 21.95
N ASN A 54 32.40 20.30 21.81
CA ASN A 54 31.49 20.78 22.85
C ASN A 54 30.52 19.65 23.23
N PRO A 55 30.49 19.24 24.51
CA PRO A 55 29.65 18.13 24.95
C PRO A 55 28.18 18.40 24.65
N TYR A 56 27.76 19.65 24.70
CA TYR A 56 26.41 20.06 24.35
C TYR A 56 26.33 20.35 22.87
N SER A 57 25.39 19.78 22.19
CA SER A 57 25.09 20.10 20.79
C SER A 57 24.54 21.49 20.61
N PHE A 58 24.18 22.08 21.68
CA PHE A 58 23.72 23.44 21.76
C PHE A 58 24.86 24.28 22.28
N TYR A 59 25.32 25.18 21.50
CA TYR A 59 26.07 26.26 22.04
C TYR A 59 25.12 27.42 22.34
N SER A 60 25.43 28.11 23.34
CA SER A 60 24.65 29.20 23.81
C SER A 60 25.10 30.49 23.09
N VAL A 61 24.16 31.17 22.50
CA VAL A 61 24.26 32.60 22.28
C VAL A 61 23.55 33.23 23.45
N ASP A 62 24.25 34.03 24.24
CA ASP A 62 23.74 34.63 25.48
C ASP A 62 23.39 33.63 26.60
N GLY A 63 24.14 32.54 26.71
CA GLY A 63 23.93 31.53 27.71
C GLY A 63 22.83 30.52 27.41
N VAL A 64 22.20 30.58 26.23
CA VAL A 64 21.12 29.68 25.85
C VAL A 64 21.46 28.84 24.63
N SER A 65 21.21 27.61 24.77
CA SER A 65 21.38 26.59 23.73
C SER A 65 20.45 26.87 22.58
N ARG A 66 20.98 27.26 21.43
CA ARG A 66 20.21 27.55 20.20
C ARG A 66 20.62 26.69 19.01
N ASN A 67 21.69 25.96 19.17
CA ASN A 67 22.16 25.06 18.11
C ASN A 67 21.98 23.61 18.55
N TRP A 68 21.66 22.75 17.64
CA TRP A 68 21.40 21.38 17.95
C TRP A 68 22.23 20.47 17.04
N SER A 69 22.48 19.29 17.49
CA SER A 69 23.20 18.25 16.79
C SER A 69 22.32 17.04 16.61
N SER A 70 22.49 16.38 15.49
CA SER A 70 21.92 15.07 15.29
C SER A 70 22.76 13.95 15.89
N TYR A 71 23.85 14.29 16.58
CA TYR A 71 24.73 13.33 17.24
C TYR A 71 24.37 13.23 18.72
N ALA A 72 24.28 12.01 19.24
CA ALA A 72 24.02 11.70 20.64
C ALA A 72 25.29 11.15 21.31
N PHE A 73 26.38 11.91 21.23
CA PHE A 73 27.70 11.63 21.81
C PHE A 73 28.15 12.76 22.76
N GLY A 74 27.19 13.43 23.39
CA GLY A 74 27.43 14.48 24.37
C GLY A 74 27.61 13.93 25.79
N ASP A 75 27.28 14.75 26.78
CA ASP A 75 27.40 14.37 28.18
C ASP A 75 26.39 13.31 28.58
N LYS A 76 26.80 12.50 29.56
CA LYS A 76 25.92 11.56 30.22
C LYS A 76 24.79 12.29 30.95
N PHE A 77 23.61 11.70 30.94
CA PHE A 77 22.50 12.20 31.71
C PHE A 77 22.76 12.00 33.23
N ASP A 78 22.90 13.08 33.96
CA ASP A 78 23.18 13.11 35.40
C ASP A 78 22.22 14.01 36.18
N GLY A 79 21.27 14.65 35.49
CA GLY A 79 20.25 15.49 36.09
C GLY A 79 20.71 16.93 36.37
N HIS A 80 21.90 17.36 35.96
CA HIS A 80 22.31 18.75 36.13
C HIS A 80 21.37 19.70 35.35
N LEU A 81 21.32 20.95 35.81
CA LEU A 81 20.52 21.97 35.14
C LEU A 81 21.31 22.59 33.99
N THR A 82 20.68 22.64 32.82
CA THR A 82 21.22 23.25 31.61
C THR A 82 20.15 23.97 30.80
N TYR A 83 20.58 24.73 29.84
CA TYR A 83 19.67 25.34 28.89
C TYR A 83 19.39 24.37 27.75
N GLU A 84 18.12 24.07 27.55
CA GLU A 84 17.62 23.23 26.48
C GLU A 84 16.88 24.07 25.44
N TRP A 85 16.57 23.50 24.33
CA TRP A 85 15.86 24.17 23.26
C TRP A 85 14.61 24.99 23.66
N PRO A 86 13.68 24.53 24.52
CA PRO A 86 12.53 25.33 24.94
C PRO A 86 12.80 26.22 26.17
N SER A 87 14.06 26.45 26.53
CA SER A 87 14.41 27.25 27.72
C SER A 87 14.06 28.73 27.60
N LEU A 88 13.92 29.26 26.37
CA LEU A 88 13.56 30.66 26.15
C LEU A 88 12.08 30.90 26.43
N ASN A 89 11.76 31.73 27.40
CA ASN A 89 10.41 32.15 27.73
C ASN A 89 9.92 33.30 26.82
N ASP A 90 8.61 33.57 26.86
CA ASP A 90 7.98 34.60 26.04
C ASP A 90 8.43 36.02 26.37
N ASP A 91 8.80 36.26 27.60
CA ASP A 91 9.32 37.55 28.10
C ASP A 91 10.81 37.76 27.80
N GLY A 92 11.45 36.82 27.11
CA GLY A 92 12.87 36.86 26.77
C GLY A 92 13.80 36.35 27.89
N THR A 93 13.26 35.90 29.00
CA THR A 93 14.04 35.25 30.06
C THR A 93 14.30 33.78 29.71
N TYR A 94 15.17 33.13 30.47
CA TYR A 94 15.55 31.75 30.24
C TYR A 94 15.35 30.90 31.49
N THR A 95 14.77 29.69 31.30
CA THR A 95 14.58 28.73 32.38
C THR A 95 15.45 27.50 32.12
N MET A 96 16.33 27.19 33.08
CA MET A 96 17.15 25.98 33.06
C MET A 96 16.26 24.74 33.21
N MET A 97 16.62 23.68 32.51
CA MET A 97 15.94 22.40 32.53
C MET A 97 16.91 21.28 32.93
N GLU A 98 16.37 20.24 33.53
CA GLU A 98 17.12 19.05 33.90
C GLU A 98 17.64 18.29 32.68
N TRP A 99 18.93 17.99 32.64
CA TRP A 99 19.60 17.18 31.64
C TRP A 99 19.26 15.71 31.85
N ARG A 100 18.27 15.21 31.14
CA ARG A 100 17.75 13.85 31.27
C ARG A 100 17.19 13.31 29.96
N PRO A 101 17.11 11.98 29.82
CA PRO A 101 16.46 11.40 28.65
C PRO A 101 14.95 11.72 28.64
N ARG A 102 14.41 11.90 27.44
CA ARG A 102 13.01 12.24 27.17
C ARG A 102 12.43 11.36 26.08
N ASN A 103 11.12 11.41 25.88
CA ASN A 103 10.44 10.65 24.84
C ASN A 103 10.56 11.37 23.48
N PHE A 104 11.74 11.25 22.87
CA PHE A 104 12.07 12.00 21.66
C PHE A 104 11.45 11.42 20.38
N PHE A 105 11.01 10.19 20.38
CA PHE A 105 10.52 9.49 19.18
C PHE A 105 9.06 9.09 19.30
N ALA A 106 8.72 8.18 20.23
CA ALA A 106 7.39 7.60 20.36
C ALA A 106 6.31 8.62 20.72
N GLY A 107 6.67 9.69 21.45
CA GLY A 107 5.75 10.76 21.86
C GLY A 107 5.15 11.59 20.72
N PHE A 108 5.64 11.42 19.49
CA PHE A 108 5.07 12.09 18.32
C PHE A 108 3.78 11.43 17.83
N PHE A 109 3.63 10.11 17.97
CA PHE A 109 2.59 9.35 17.35
C PHE A 109 1.29 9.34 18.15
N ASP A 110 0.18 9.51 17.47
CA ASP A 110 -1.17 9.37 18.00
C ASP A 110 -1.64 7.90 18.01
N THR A 111 -2.80 7.64 18.59
CA THR A 111 -3.51 6.37 18.40
C THR A 111 -4.31 6.45 17.12
N GLY A 112 -4.01 5.59 16.16
CA GLY A 112 -4.80 5.47 14.93
C GLY A 112 -6.13 4.78 15.19
N VAL A 113 -7.17 5.18 14.46
CA VAL A 113 -8.50 4.59 14.56
C VAL A 113 -9.02 4.31 13.15
N THR A 114 -9.47 3.09 12.93
CA THR A 114 -10.12 2.70 11.68
C THR A 114 -11.52 2.18 11.94
N TRP A 115 -12.52 2.84 11.36
CA TRP A 115 -13.90 2.38 11.30
C TRP A 115 -14.15 1.74 9.94
N ASN A 116 -14.70 0.53 9.93
CA ASN A 116 -15.07 -0.19 8.73
C ASN A 116 -16.51 -0.69 8.85
N ASN A 117 -17.40 -0.13 8.02
CA ASN A 117 -18.82 -0.46 7.98
C ASN A 117 -19.15 -1.06 6.62
N ASN A 118 -19.84 -2.19 6.61
CA ASN A 118 -20.31 -2.84 5.39
C ASN A 118 -21.78 -3.21 5.50
N ILE A 119 -22.53 -2.90 4.46
CA ILE A 119 -23.86 -3.44 4.24
C ILE A 119 -23.89 -4.19 2.91
N SER A 120 -24.51 -5.35 2.90
CA SER A 120 -24.70 -6.11 1.67
C SER A 120 -26.05 -6.78 1.61
N VAL A 121 -26.60 -6.79 0.41
CA VAL A 121 -27.82 -7.50 0.07
C VAL A 121 -27.49 -8.57 -0.94
N SER A 122 -27.91 -9.79 -0.71
CA SER A 122 -27.71 -10.91 -1.62
C SER A 122 -28.98 -11.68 -1.82
N GLY A 123 -29.19 -12.20 -3.02
CA GLY A 123 -30.36 -12.98 -3.35
C GLY A 123 -30.04 -14.08 -4.35
N ASN A 124 -30.81 -15.18 -4.26
CA ASN A 124 -30.74 -16.30 -5.18
C ASN A 124 -32.17 -16.79 -5.42
N ASN A 125 -32.55 -16.91 -6.72
CA ASN A 125 -33.89 -17.34 -7.10
C ASN A 125 -34.07 -18.88 -7.15
N GLY A 126 -33.03 -19.65 -6.79
CA GLY A 126 -33.04 -21.12 -6.90
C GLY A 126 -33.04 -21.66 -8.33
N LYS A 127 -33.12 -20.80 -9.36
CA LYS A 127 -33.17 -21.15 -10.79
C LYS A 127 -31.93 -20.71 -11.55
N GLY A 128 -30.81 -20.53 -10.83
CA GLY A 128 -29.51 -20.20 -11.44
C GLY A 128 -29.17 -18.71 -11.49
N THR A 129 -30.02 -17.81 -10.96
CA THR A 129 -29.68 -16.39 -10.83
C THR A 129 -29.28 -16.09 -9.40
N SER A 130 -28.14 -15.47 -9.21
CA SER A 130 -27.75 -14.89 -7.91
C SER A 130 -27.15 -13.51 -8.08
N VAL A 131 -27.53 -12.62 -7.18
CA VAL A 131 -27.05 -11.22 -7.14
C VAL A 131 -26.55 -10.90 -5.75
N ARG A 132 -25.47 -10.13 -5.66
CA ARG A 132 -25.02 -9.52 -4.44
C ARG A 132 -24.62 -8.08 -4.72
N VAL A 133 -25.14 -7.17 -3.92
CA VAL A 133 -24.75 -5.75 -3.90
C VAL A 133 -24.18 -5.45 -2.52
N SER A 134 -23.09 -4.71 -2.45
CA SER A 134 -22.54 -4.28 -1.16
C SER A 134 -21.95 -2.89 -1.24
N VAL A 135 -22.04 -2.19 -0.11
CA VAL A 135 -21.42 -0.88 0.12
C VAL A 135 -20.53 -1.00 1.35
N THR A 136 -19.31 -0.53 1.23
CA THR A 136 -18.36 -0.46 2.34
C THR A 136 -17.91 0.99 2.52
N ASP A 137 -17.94 1.51 3.75
CA ASP A 137 -17.38 2.80 4.14
C ASP A 137 -16.27 2.56 5.16
N VAL A 138 -15.06 3.06 4.85
CA VAL A 138 -13.91 3.02 5.75
C VAL A 138 -13.47 4.44 6.04
N ARG A 139 -13.28 4.73 7.32
CA ARG A 139 -12.67 5.99 7.80
C ARG A 139 -11.50 5.65 8.66
N ASN A 140 -10.36 6.22 8.31
CA ASN A 140 -9.10 5.96 8.98
C ASN A 140 -8.46 7.29 9.39
N ASP A 141 -8.17 7.40 10.68
CA ASP A 141 -7.21 8.35 11.22
C ASP A 141 -5.95 7.56 11.56
N TRP A 142 -4.82 7.90 10.96
CA TRP A 142 -3.58 7.16 11.16
C TRP A 142 -2.87 7.56 12.46
N ILE A 143 -1.83 6.80 12.79
CA ILE A 143 -0.95 7.09 13.93
C ILE A 143 -0.09 8.35 13.75
N VAL A 144 0.09 8.82 12.53
CA VAL A 144 0.78 10.09 12.25
C VAL A 144 -0.24 11.24 12.36
N PRO A 145 0.01 12.27 13.17
CA PRO A 145 -0.91 13.39 13.35
C PRO A 145 -1.37 14.01 12.03
N ASN A 146 -2.64 14.42 11.95
CA ASN A 146 -3.25 15.05 10.77
C ASN A 146 -3.16 14.22 9.49
N THR A 147 -3.15 12.90 9.60
CA THR A 147 -3.17 12.00 8.43
C THR A 147 -4.30 11.00 8.52
N GLY A 148 -4.80 10.59 7.38
CA GLY A 148 -5.90 9.64 7.31
C GLY A 148 -6.54 9.59 5.93
N TYR A 149 -7.61 8.83 5.80
CA TYR A 149 -8.38 8.75 4.56
C TYR A 149 -9.83 8.33 4.81
N LYS A 150 -10.68 8.65 3.85
CA LYS A 150 -12.02 8.10 3.68
C LYS A 150 -12.04 7.23 2.43
N GLN A 151 -12.72 6.10 2.51
CA GLN A 151 -12.80 5.15 1.41
C GLN A 151 -14.19 4.55 1.30
N GLN A 152 -14.76 4.56 0.13
CA GLN A 152 -16.04 3.96 -0.18
C GLN A 152 -15.88 2.94 -1.30
N THR A 153 -16.53 1.80 -1.14
CA THR A 153 -16.52 0.74 -2.15
C THR A 153 -17.95 0.29 -2.43
N PHE A 154 -18.35 0.37 -3.68
CA PHE A 154 -19.59 -0.18 -4.20
C PHE A 154 -19.27 -1.43 -5.01
N SER A 155 -19.92 -2.53 -4.71
CA SER A 155 -19.68 -3.80 -5.38
C SER A 155 -20.98 -4.43 -5.85
N ILE A 156 -21.01 -4.89 -7.10
CA ILE A 156 -22.09 -5.70 -7.66
C ILE A 156 -21.49 -7.00 -8.15
N SER A 157 -22.11 -8.12 -7.82
CA SER A 157 -21.76 -9.45 -8.31
C SER A 157 -23.05 -10.13 -8.80
N LEU A 158 -23.03 -10.56 -10.05
CA LEU A 158 -24.12 -11.28 -10.71
C LEU A 158 -23.61 -12.64 -11.17
N SER A 159 -24.40 -13.67 -10.97
CA SER A 159 -24.21 -14.97 -11.62
C SER A 159 -25.54 -15.41 -12.21
N GLN A 160 -25.54 -15.76 -13.48
CA GLN A 160 -26.74 -16.14 -14.22
C GLN A 160 -26.48 -17.42 -15.03
N GLN A 161 -27.24 -18.45 -14.73
CA GLN A 161 -27.37 -19.60 -15.62
C GLN A 161 -28.39 -19.26 -16.68
N ILE A 162 -27.92 -19.05 -17.92
CA ILE A 162 -28.81 -18.71 -19.06
C ILE A 162 -29.61 -19.96 -19.52
N ASN A 163 -28.89 -21.06 -19.66
CA ASN A 163 -29.44 -22.37 -19.97
C ASN A 163 -28.45 -23.45 -19.49
N LYS A 164 -28.71 -24.73 -19.82
CA LYS A 164 -27.81 -25.84 -19.40
C LYS A 164 -26.38 -25.74 -19.94
N TYR A 165 -26.18 -24.97 -21.01
CA TYR A 165 -24.87 -24.84 -21.66
C TYR A 165 -24.13 -23.55 -21.27
N ILE A 166 -24.82 -22.46 -20.98
CA ILE A 166 -24.23 -21.13 -20.86
C ILE A 166 -24.48 -20.55 -19.46
N LYS A 167 -23.40 -20.14 -18.79
CA LYS A 167 -23.43 -19.43 -17.54
C LYS A 167 -22.61 -18.15 -17.67
N LEU A 168 -23.14 -17.04 -17.15
CA LEU A 168 -22.47 -15.75 -17.06
C LEU A 168 -22.19 -15.39 -15.61
N ASP A 169 -20.99 -14.91 -15.34
CA ASP A 169 -20.59 -14.34 -14.06
C ASP A 169 -20.02 -12.93 -14.33
N ALA A 170 -20.51 -11.93 -13.60
CA ALA A 170 -20.03 -10.56 -13.69
C ALA A 170 -19.78 -10.01 -12.29
N LYS A 171 -18.70 -9.26 -12.13
CA LYS A 171 -18.40 -8.53 -10.92
C LYS A 171 -17.80 -7.19 -11.27
N VAL A 172 -18.35 -6.12 -10.69
CA VAL A 172 -17.84 -4.76 -10.84
C VAL A 172 -17.75 -4.13 -9.45
N ASN A 173 -16.64 -3.47 -9.21
CA ASN A 173 -16.40 -2.67 -8.01
C ASN A 173 -16.05 -1.25 -8.45
N TYR A 174 -16.66 -0.27 -7.81
CA TYR A 174 -16.23 1.11 -7.83
C TYR A 174 -15.67 1.45 -6.46
N TYR A 175 -14.50 2.04 -6.43
CA TYR A 175 -13.76 2.38 -5.24
C TYR A 175 -13.37 3.86 -5.32
N ARG A 176 -13.77 4.63 -4.32
CA ARG A 176 -13.34 6.01 -4.13
C ARG A 176 -12.53 6.13 -2.85
N LYS A 177 -11.39 6.79 -2.92
CA LYS A 177 -10.56 7.09 -1.76
C LYS A 177 -10.14 8.55 -1.79
N ASP A 178 -10.47 9.26 -0.72
CA ASP A 178 -10.12 10.66 -0.51
C ASP A 178 -9.20 10.78 0.71
N SER A 179 -8.17 11.60 0.61
CA SER A 179 -7.29 11.94 1.74
C SER A 179 -6.87 13.40 1.63
N ASP A 180 -7.07 14.14 2.71
CA ASP A 180 -6.57 15.51 2.82
C ASP A 180 -5.06 15.55 3.12
N ASN A 181 -4.51 14.47 3.66
CA ASN A 181 -3.09 14.33 3.90
C ASN A 181 -2.66 12.87 4.05
N LEU A 182 -1.80 12.42 3.13
CA LEU A 182 -1.08 11.16 3.23
C LEU A 182 0.34 11.42 3.76
N PRO A 183 0.84 10.68 4.75
CA PRO A 183 2.18 10.89 5.26
C PRO A 183 3.22 10.60 4.17
N MET A 184 4.20 11.49 4.02
CA MET A 184 5.37 11.20 3.20
C MET A 184 6.30 10.24 3.90
N THR A 185 6.76 9.24 3.17
CA THR A 185 7.74 8.25 3.61
C THR A 185 9.07 8.45 2.89
N GLY A 186 10.11 7.79 3.36
CA GLY A 186 11.44 7.82 2.77
C GLY A 186 12.42 8.73 3.50
N TYR A 187 13.64 8.83 2.95
CA TYR A 187 14.73 9.63 3.50
C TYR A 187 14.72 11.03 2.87
N GLY A 188 14.61 12.05 3.69
CA GLY A 188 14.68 13.44 3.24
C GLY A 188 13.82 14.42 4.04
N GLY A 189 14.06 15.71 3.85
CA GLY A 189 13.48 16.80 4.66
C GLY A 189 11.96 16.98 4.55
N SER A 190 11.29 16.25 3.68
CA SER A 190 9.82 16.23 3.59
C SER A 190 9.20 15.03 4.32
N SER A 191 10.00 14.07 4.76
CA SER A 191 9.53 12.92 5.54
C SER A 191 9.43 13.27 7.01
N ILE A 192 8.36 12.84 7.67
CA ILE A 192 8.18 12.99 9.12
C ILE A 192 9.18 12.13 9.89
N MET A 193 9.50 10.94 9.38
CA MET A 193 10.43 10.02 10.03
C MET A 193 11.87 10.53 10.06
N TYR A 194 12.25 11.33 9.06
CA TYR A 194 13.61 11.83 8.95
C TYR A 194 14.04 12.68 10.15
N PRO A 195 13.32 13.79 10.52
CA PRO A 195 13.68 14.58 11.68
C PRO A 195 13.54 13.80 12.99
N LEU A 196 12.61 12.86 13.10
CA LEU A 196 12.45 12.05 14.30
C LEU A 196 13.63 11.09 14.52
N LEU A 197 14.13 10.44 13.48
CA LEU A 197 15.28 9.54 13.58
C LEU A 197 16.60 10.27 13.87
N TRP A 198 16.73 11.51 13.40
CA TRP A 198 17.90 12.37 13.65
C TRP A 198 17.78 13.24 14.90
N ASN A 199 16.72 13.03 15.67
CA ASN A 199 16.55 13.70 16.96
C ASN A 199 17.43 13.05 18.05
N THR A 200 17.66 13.77 19.13
CA THR A 200 18.54 13.32 20.21
C THR A 200 17.74 13.02 21.49
N PRO A 201 18.21 12.11 22.36
CA PRO A 201 17.43 11.63 23.50
C PRO A 201 17.07 12.68 24.55
N ASN A 202 17.70 13.85 24.58
CA ASN A 202 17.37 14.96 25.48
C ASN A 202 16.17 15.79 25.04
N VAL A 203 15.69 15.61 23.79
CA VAL A 203 14.58 16.40 23.24
C VAL A 203 13.26 15.66 23.40
N ASP A 204 12.23 16.32 23.90
CA ASP A 204 10.88 15.74 23.97
C ASP A 204 10.12 15.99 22.65
N ALA A 205 9.49 14.95 22.11
CA ALA A 205 8.69 15.08 20.91
C ALA A 205 7.51 16.07 21.06
N GLN A 206 7.01 16.26 22.28
CA GLN A 206 5.94 17.24 22.56
C GLN A 206 6.42 18.70 22.48
N TRP A 207 7.72 18.95 22.60
CA TRP A 207 8.27 20.30 22.38
C TRP A 207 8.06 20.76 20.94
N PHE A 208 8.13 19.85 19.98
CA PHE A 208 7.82 20.16 18.58
C PHE A 208 6.37 20.60 18.38
N LYS A 209 5.44 20.00 19.14
CA LYS A 209 4.02 20.37 19.11
C LYS A 209 3.81 21.77 19.68
N ALA A 210 4.43 22.05 20.82
CA ALA A 210 4.37 23.36 21.48
C ALA A 210 4.96 24.47 20.59
N ASP A 211 6.13 24.21 19.99
CA ASP A 211 6.79 25.12 19.05
C ASP A 211 5.93 25.40 17.81
N TYR A 212 5.40 24.35 17.17
CA TYR A 212 4.49 24.50 16.05
C TYR A 212 3.26 25.33 16.41
N LYS A 213 2.64 25.07 17.56
CA LYS A 213 1.48 25.82 18.06
C LYS A 213 1.82 27.30 18.22
N LYS A 214 2.87 27.61 18.93
CA LYS A 214 3.31 28.99 19.26
C LYS A 214 3.66 29.79 18.00
N TRP A 215 4.56 29.26 17.18
CA TRP A 215 5.15 30.03 16.08
C TRP A 215 4.36 29.99 14.78
N VAL A 216 3.60 28.93 14.53
CA VAL A 216 2.86 28.79 13.29
C VAL A 216 1.38 29.11 13.47
N ARG A 217 0.73 28.49 14.43
CA ARG A 217 -0.73 28.63 14.58
C ARG A 217 -1.16 29.91 15.28
N GLU A 218 -0.40 30.38 16.22
CA GLU A 218 -0.68 31.61 16.99
C GLU A 218 -0.09 32.86 16.33
N GLY A 219 0.48 32.75 15.13
CA GLY A 219 0.96 33.90 14.35
C GLY A 219 2.32 34.43 14.74
N GLY A 220 3.17 33.58 15.35
CA GLY A 220 4.54 33.89 15.65
C GLY A 220 5.46 33.92 14.40
N ASP A 221 6.73 34.14 14.63
CA ASP A 221 7.76 34.19 13.60
C ASP A 221 8.04 32.77 13.06
N LEU A 222 7.57 32.48 11.86
CA LEU A 222 7.76 31.20 11.18
C LEU A 222 9.22 30.77 11.05
N SER A 223 10.15 31.74 10.96
CA SER A 223 11.57 31.43 10.86
C SER A 223 12.13 30.80 12.14
N LYS A 224 11.47 31.00 13.27
CA LYS A 224 11.84 30.42 14.56
C LYS A 224 11.33 28.98 14.74
N SER A 225 10.21 28.63 14.14
CA SER A 225 9.57 27.32 14.27
C SER A 225 10.30 26.20 13.52
N THR A 226 10.64 26.43 12.28
CA THR A 226 11.10 25.36 11.38
C THR A 226 12.59 25.05 11.48
N GLN A 227 13.36 25.88 12.17
CA GLN A 227 14.82 25.83 12.16
C GLN A 227 15.43 25.05 13.32
N HIS A 228 14.64 24.61 14.27
CA HIS A 228 15.16 24.11 15.55
C HIS A 228 15.14 22.59 15.72
N VAL A 229 14.83 21.82 14.69
CA VAL A 229 14.54 20.40 14.88
C VAL A 229 15.63 19.46 14.39
N SER A 230 16.24 19.70 13.29
CA SER A 230 17.40 18.97 12.81
C SER A 230 18.06 19.69 11.63
N ALA A 231 19.35 19.42 11.39
CA ALA A 231 20.10 20.08 10.29
C ALA A 231 19.37 19.99 8.95
N ASN A 232 18.58 18.96 8.76
CA ASN A 232 18.05 18.58 7.47
C ASN A 232 16.52 18.38 7.41
N GLY A 233 15.78 18.61 8.50
CA GLY A 233 14.34 18.40 8.59
C GLY A 233 13.58 19.60 9.15
N ASN A 234 12.30 19.69 8.83
CA ASN A 234 11.36 20.58 9.47
C ASN A 234 10.87 19.97 10.79
N ASN A 235 10.29 20.79 11.64
CA ASN A 235 9.48 20.32 12.76
C ASN A 235 8.45 19.28 12.26
N PRO A 236 8.37 18.07 12.85
CA PRO A 236 7.47 17.02 12.37
C PRO A 236 5.99 17.41 12.41
N TYR A 237 5.55 18.23 13.37
CA TYR A 237 4.19 18.76 13.40
C TYR A 237 3.97 19.80 12.31
N TYR A 238 4.95 20.67 12.02
CA TYR A 238 4.89 21.57 10.87
C TYR A 238 4.75 20.78 9.57
N THR A 239 5.51 19.69 9.42
CA THR A 239 5.39 18.81 8.25
C THR A 239 4.01 18.17 8.17
N ALA A 240 3.49 17.65 9.28
CA ALA A 240 2.20 16.97 9.32
C ALA A 240 1.00 17.88 9.04
N TYR A 241 1.07 19.14 9.47
CA TYR A 241 -0.07 20.07 9.39
C TYR A 241 0.01 21.07 8.25
N GLU A 242 1.20 21.41 7.76
CA GLU A 242 1.39 22.43 6.73
C GLU A 242 1.86 21.89 5.38
N GLN A 243 2.55 20.75 5.37
CA GLN A 243 3.06 20.14 4.14
C GLN A 243 2.15 18.98 3.73
N LEU A 244 1.03 19.32 3.09
CA LEU A 244 -0.03 18.35 2.83
C LEU A 244 0.18 17.61 1.51
N ASN A 245 -0.16 16.33 1.52
CA ASN A 245 -0.20 15.44 0.36
C ASN A 245 -1.62 14.91 0.20
N LYS A 246 -2.40 15.54 -0.67
CA LYS A 246 -3.79 15.16 -0.90
C LYS A 246 -3.90 14.11 -2.00
N LEU A 247 -4.92 13.28 -1.89
CA LEU A 247 -5.26 12.26 -2.87
C LEU A 247 -6.77 12.22 -3.06
N ASP A 248 -7.20 12.31 -4.32
CA ASP A 248 -8.52 11.90 -4.79
C ASP A 248 -8.33 10.74 -5.75
N ARG A 249 -8.90 9.58 -5.46
CA ARG A 249 -8.79 8.38 -6.28
C ARG A 249 -10.16 7.81 -6.62
N ASP A 250 -10.38 7.61 -7.91
CA ASP A 250 -11.47 6.81 -8.44
C ASP A 250 -10.91 5.56 -9.12
N ARG A 251 -11.42 4.37 -8.76
CA ARG A 251 -10.99 3.11 -9.34
C ARG A 251 -12.20 2.25 -9.68
N VAL A 252 -12.21 1.71 -10.88
CA VAL A 252 -13.18 0.70 -11.32
C VAL A 252 -12.43 -0.59 -11.63
N PHE A 253 -12.81 -1.67 -10.97
CA PHE A 253 -12.21 -2.97 -11.25
C PHE A 253 -13.23 -4.10 -11.17
N GLY A 254 -13.01 -5.10 -11.99
CA GLY A 254 -13.93 -6.23 -12.06
C GLY A 254 -13.62 -7.20 -13.16
N ASN A 255 -14.55 -8.12 -13.35
CA ASN A 255 -14.43 -9.12 -14.40
C ASN A 255 -15.80 -9.55 -14.91
N LEU A 256 -15.82 -9.97 -16.17
CA LEU A 256 -16.91 -10.67 -16.84
C LEU A 256 -16.40 -12.04 -17.27
N ALA A 257 -17.16 -13.09 -17.00
CA ALA A 257 -16.84 -14.44 -17.43
C ALA A 257 -18.06 -15.12 -18.04
N ALA A 258 -17.84 -15.83 -19.15
CA ALA A 258 -18.81 -16.72 -19.76
C ALA A 258 -18.26 -18.15 -19.74
N THR A 259 -19.02 -19.07 -19.15
CA THR A 259 -18.72 -20.51 -19.19
C THR A 259 -19.68 -21.17 -20.16
N ILE A 260 -19.15 -21.86 -21.18
CA ILE A 260 -19.87 -22.57 -22.18
C ILE A 260 -19.56 -24.06 -22.03
N ASN A 261 -20.52 -24.84 -21.64
CA ASN A 261 -20.40 -26.31 -21.53
C ASN A 261 -20.89 -26.94 -22.85
N PHE A 262 -19.98 -27.46 -23.66
CA PHE A 262 -20.33 -28.16 -24.91
C PHE A 262 -20.87 -29.55 -24.63
N THR A 263 -20.22 -30.23 -23.66
CA THR A 263 -20.66 -31.53 -23.12
C THR A 263 -20.50 -31.51 -21.61
N GLU A 264 -20.75 -32.61 -20.92
CA GLU A 264 -20.47 -32.75 -19.50
C GLU A 264 -18.96 -32.71 -19.18
N GLU A 265 -18.14 -33.16 -20.16
CA GLU A 265 -16.70 -33.20 -20.04
C GLU A 265 -15.97 -31.98 -20.58
N LEU A 266 -16.52 -31.33 -21.65
CA LEU A 266 -15.83 -30.24 -22.37
C LEU A 266 -16.49 -28.90 -22.14
N SER A 267 -15.70 -27.96 -21.63
CA SER A 267 -16.14 -26.59 -21.38
C SER A 267 -15.13 -25.55 -21.87
N LEU A 268 -15.63 -24.40 -22.28
CA LEU A 268 -14.85 -23.20 -22.60
C LEU A 268 -15.21 -22.09 -21.62
N ILE A 269 -14.21 -21.47 -21.02
CA ILE A 269 -14.35 -20.29 -20.18
C ILE A 269 -13.70 -19.11 -20.90
N LEU A 270 -14.46 -18.05 -21.13
CA LEU A 270 -13.98 -16.76 -21.63
C LEU A 270 -14.03 -15.76 -20.48
N ARG A 271 -12.95 -15.01 -20.25
CA ARG A 271 -12.88 -14.00 -19.20
C ARG A 271 -12.29 -12.70 -19.72
N CYS A 272 -12.89 -11.60 -19.28
CA CYS A 272 -12.34 -10.27 -19.43
C CYS A 272 -12.27 -9.63 -18.04
N GLY A 273 -11.08 -9.28 -17.59
CA GLY A 273 -10.83 -8.56 -16.33
C GLY A 273 -10.27 -7.18 -16.62
N MET A 274 -10.72 -6.18 -15.88
CA MET A 274 -10.26 -4.80 -16.02
C MET A 274 -10.04 -4.17 -14.63
N ASP A 275 -8.98 -3.40 -14.54
CA ASP A 275 -8.66 -2.54 -13.39
C ASP A 275 -8.25 -1.18 -13.93
N LEU A 276 -9.03 -0.14 -13.64
CA LEU A 276 -8.84 1.23 -14.10
C LEU A 276 -8.76 2.13 -12.90
N ASN A 277 -7.70 2.92 -12.81
CA ASN A 277 -7.45 3.85 -11.72
C ASN A 277 -7.20 5.25 -12.25
N ASN A 278 -7.82 6.25 -11.62
CA ASN A 278 -7.60 7.66 -11.88
C ASN A 278 -7.34 8.38 -10.56
N ASP A 279 -6.12 8.92 -10.39
CA ASP A 279 -5.72 9.70 -9.23
C ASP A 279 -5.57 11.17 -9.61
N PHE A 280 -6.11 12.04 -8.79
CA PHE A 280 -5.69 13.43 -8.71
C PHE A 280 -4.96 13.63 -7.38
N ARG A 281 -3.73 14.11 -7.45
CA ARG A 281 -2.85 14.29 -6.28
C ARG A 281 -2.35 15.71 -6.24
N THR A 282 -2.36 16.31 -5.05
CA THR A 282 -1.70 17.60 -4.83
C THR A 282 -0.69 17.50 -3.70
N GLN A 283 0.38 18.29 -3.81
CA GLN A 283 1.34 18.47 -2.74
C GLN A 283 1.56 19.96 -2.54
N GLN A 284 1.56 20.39 -1.28
CA GLN A 284 1.73 21.79 -0.93
C GLN A 284 2.74 21.96 0.19
N LYS A 285 3.51 23.05 0.10
CA LYS A 285 4.44 23.47 1.16
C LYS A 285 4.38 24.99 1.25
N PRO A 286 4.18 25.56 2.45
CA PRO A 286 4.21 27.01 2.65
C PRO A 286 5.64 27.53 2.53
N LYS A 287 5.78 28.86 2.42
CA LYS A 287 7.08 29.53 2.54
C LYS A 287 7.70 29.25 3.90
N GLY A 288 9.02 29.17 3.96
CA GLY A 288 9.77 28.82 5.16
C GLY A 288 10.01 27.33 5.37
N ALA A 289 9.41 26.44 4.55
CA ALA A 289 9.74 25.01 4.55
C ALA A 289 11.20 24.81 4.11
N LYS A 290 11.93 23.97 4.83
CA LYS A 290 13.37 23.76 4.61
C LYS A 290 13.71 23.30 3.19
N THR A 291 12.86 22.48 2.62
CA THR A 291 12.87 22.18 1.18
C THR A 291 11.80 23.06 0.53
N TYR A 292 12.13 23.79 -0.51
CA TYR A 292 11.26 24.80 -1.13
C TYR A 292 10.98 26.00 -0.21
N ILE A 293 12.02 26.72 0.17
CA ILE A 293 11.92 27.86 1.12
C ILE A 293 10.95 28.96 0.67
N ASN A 294 10.73 29.08 -0.64
CA ASN A 294 9.77 30.03 -1.24
C ASN A 294 8.37 29.44 -1.42
N GLY A 295 8.09 28.31 -0.78
CA GLY A 295 6.85 27.58 -0.94
C GLY A 295 6.83 26.69 -2.19
N MET A 296 5.87 25.80 -2.27
CA MET A 296 5.70 24.88 -3.41
C MET A 296 4.25 24.45 -3.56
N TYR A 297 3.82 24.30 -4.81
CA TYR A 297 2.58 23.61 -5.13
C TYR A 297 2.76 22.67 -6.32
N LYS A 298 2.24 21.47 -6.20
CA LYS A 298 2.30 20.44 -7.25
C LYS A 298 0.94 19.82 -7.46
N GLU A 299 0.54 19.69 -8.71
CA GLU A 299 -0.59 18.86 -9.16
C GLU A 299 -0.07 17.70 -9.99
N GLN A 300 -0.69 16.54 -9.79
CA GLN A 300 -0.39 15.34 -10.55
C GLN A 300 -1.68 14.58 -10.85
N THR A 301 -1.92 14.31 -12.13
CA THR A 301 -2.94 13.36 -12.56
C THR A 301 -2.24 12.05 -12.96
N VAL A 302 -2.71 10.93 -12.42
CA VAL A 302 -2.25 9.58 -12.79
C VAL A 302 -3.45 8.79 -13.28
N PHE A 303 -3.35 8.27 -14.49
CA PHE A 303 -4.31 7.35 -15.07
C PHE A 303 -3.60 6.06 -15.44
N ASP A 304 -4.04 4.96 -14.87
CA ASP A 304 -3.53 3.64 -15.21
C ASP A 304 -4.65 2.62 -15.37
N TYR A 305 -4.47 1.69 -16.28
CA TYR A 305 -5.35 0.55 -16.41
C TYR A 305 -4.55 -0.72 -16.73
N GLU A 306 -5.10 -1.83 -16.28
CA GLU A 306 -4.71 -3.17 -16.70
C GLU A 306 -5.95 -3.91 -17.19
N MET A 307 -5.86 -4.54 -18.36
CA MET A 307 -6.89 -5.39 -18.93
C MET A 307 -6.32 -6.76 -19.23
N ASN A 308 -7.04 -7.79 -18.82
CA ASN A 308 -6.71 -9.19 -19.07
C ASN A 308 -7.87 -9.87 -19.78
N ASN A 309 -7.62 -10.38 -20.98
CA ASN A 309 -8.56 -11.17 -21.73
C ASN A 309 -8.02 -12.59 -21.84
N ASP A 310 -8.80 -13.57 -21.40
CA ASP A 310 -8.35 -14.96 -21.43
C ASP A 310 -9.44 -15.92 -21.88
N PHE A 311 -9.01 -17.04 -22.42
CA PHE A 311 -9.85 -18.21 -22.66
C PHE A 311 -9.20 -19.44 -22.02
N LEU A 312 -10.03 -20.38 -21.60
CA LEU A 312 -9.62 -21.68 -21.07
C LEU A 312 -10.56 -22.75 -21.57
N LEU A 313 -10.06 -23.59 -22.49
CA LEU A 313 -10.72 -24.83 -22.90
C LEU A 313 -10.33 -25.91 -21.89
N ARG A 314 -11.31 -26.59 -21.32
CA ARG A 314 -11.12 -27.63 -20.30
C ARG A 314 -11.86 -28.89 -20.66
N TYR A 315 -11.17 -30.02 -20.65
CA TYR A 315 -11.70 -31.34 -20.77
C TYR A 315 -11.48 -32.13 -19.48
N THR A 316 -12.51 -32.80 -18.95
CA THR A 316 -12.43 -33.64 -17.75
C THR A 316 -13.10 -34.97 -18.04
N LYS A 317 -12.42 -36.05 -17.67
CA LYS A 317 -12.94 -37.43 -17.89
C LYS A 317 -12.61 -38.30 -16.70
N LYS A 318 -13.62 -39.04 -16.24
CA LYS A 318 -13.43 -40.12 -15.27
C LYS A 318 -13.37 -41.47 -16.01
N LEU A 319 -12.27 -42.19 -15.84
CA LEU A 319 -12.01 -43.50 -16.45
C LEU A 319 -11.70 -44.51 -15.33
N ASN A 320 -12.71 -45.26 -14.92
CA ASN A 320 -12.60 -46.21 -13.80
C ASN A 320 -11.99 -45.54 -12.55
N ASP A 321 -10.76 -45.91 -12.21
CA ASP A 321 -10.01 -45.44 -11.04
C ASP A 321 -9.27 -44.14 -11.33
N PHE A 322 -9.27 -43.63 -12.56
CA PHE A 322 -8.56 -42.41 -12.94
C PHE A 322 -9.50 -41.24 -13.15
N ASP A 323 -9.19 -40.10 -12.57
CA ASP A 323 -9.76 -38.81 -12.91
C ASP A 323 -8.72 -37.99 -13.69
N LEU A 324 -9.07 -37.65 -14.95
CA LEU A 324 -8.19 -36.94 -15.88
C LEU A 324 -8.75 -35.56 -16.17
N SER A 325 -7.90 -34.56 -16.20
CA SER A 325 -8.23 -33.20 -16.64
C SER A 325 -7.13 -32.67 -17.54
N ALA A 326 -7.51 -32.13 -18.68
CA ALA A 326 -6.60 -31.39 -19.56
C ALA A 326 -7.19 -30.01 -19.85
N SER A 327 -6.36 -28.99 -19.79
CA SER A 327 -6.78 -27.64 -20.08
C SER A 327 -5.78 -26.96 -21.01
N PHE A 328 -6.27 -26.15 -21.92
CA PHE A 328 -5.49 -25.29 -22.81
C PHE A 328 -6.07 -23.87 -22.76
N GLY A 329 -5.24 -22.86 -22.60
CA GLY A 329 -5.68 -21.50 -22.49
C GLY A 329 -4.72 -20.50 -23.10
N GLY A 330 -5.22 -19.31 -23.31
CA GLY A 330 -4.44 -18.14 -23.70
C GLY A 330 -4.86 -16.90 -22.92
N ASN A 331 -3.95 -15.98 -22.76
CA ASN A 331 -4.18 -14.70 -22.09
C ASN A 331 -3.51 -13.58 -22.89
N ASN A 332 -4.22 -12.47 -23.05
CA ASN A 332 -3.67 -11.20 -23.49
C ASN A 332 -3.81 -10.20 -22.35
N MET A 333 -2.69 -9.74 -21.81
CA MET A 333 -2.63 -8.67 -20.80
C MET A 333 -2.17 -7.38 -21.45
N MET A 334 -2.88 -6.31 -21.21
CA MET A 334 -2.51 -4.94 -21.62
C MET A 334 -2.48 -4.02 -20.39
N GLN A 335 -1.42 -3.25 -20.26
CA GLN A 335 -1.27 -2.26 -19.21
C GLN A 335 -0.87 -0.92 -19.82
N SER A 336 -1.47 0.16 -19.33
CA SER A 336 -1.11 1.53 -19.70
C SER A 336 -1.06 2.40 -18.46
N TYR A 337 0.01 3.18 -18.34
CA TYR A 337 0.22 4.17 -17.30
C TYR A 337 0.48 5.53 -17.95
N ARG A 338 -0.21 6.56 -17.45
CA ARG A 338 -0.01 7.97 -17.84
C ARG A 338 0.06 8.82 -16.59
N SER A 339 1.04 9.70 -16.51
CA SER A 339 1.13 10.68 -15.44
C SER A 339 1.50 12.03 -16.02
N ASN A 340 0.72 13.06 -15.65
CA ASN A 340 1.04 14.46 -15.92
C ASN A 340 1.25 15.15 -14.58
N THR A 341 2.39 15.84 -14.43
CA THR A 341 2.76 16.54 -13.21
C THR A 341 3.09 17.98 -13.57
N SER A 342 2.52 18.92 -12.83
CA SER A 342 2.83 20.35 -12.90
C SER A 342 3.34 20.81 -11.52
N LEU A 343 4.49 21.45 -11.49
CA LEU A 343 5.19 21.85 -10.27
C LEU A 343 5.53 23.35 -10.30
N ALA A 344 4.96 24.10 -9.37
CA ALA A 344 5.36 25.46 -8.99
C ALA A 344 6.38 25.36 -7.85
N GLU A 345 7.65 25.66 -8.12
CA GLU A 345 8.76 25.54 -7.14
C GLU A 345 8.90 26.74 -6.20
N SER A 346 8.21 27.83 -6.51
CA SER A 346 8.18 29.07 -5.71
C SER A 346 6.82 29.72 -5.88
N LEU A 347 6.25 30.22 -4.78
CA LEU A 347 4.94 30.89 -4.77
C LEU A 347 5.10 32.41 -4.62
N VAL A 348 4.28 33.20 -5.33
CA VAL A 348 4.21 34.66 -5.18
C VAL A 348 3.61 35.01 -3.81
N VAL A 349 2.44 34.44 -3.50
CA VAL A 349 1.72 34.61 -2.25
C VAL A 349 1.82 33.32 -1.43
N ASP A 350 2.21 33.44 -0.15
CA ASP A 350 2.28 32.29 0.76
C ASP A 350 0.90 31.65 0.95
N ARG A 351 0.85 30.33 1.02
CA ARG A 351 -0.37 29.53 1.25
C ARG A 351 -1.48 29.67 0.21
N ASP A 352 -1.25 30.36 -0.89
CA ASP A 352 -2.13 30.33 -2.04
C ASP A 352 -1.68 29.22 -3.01
N TYR A 353 -2.23 28.02 -2.81
CA TYR A 353 -1.82 26.80 -3.48
C TYR A 353 -2.54 26.62 -4.82
N ARG A 354 -2.06 27.34 -5.83
CA ARG A 354 -2.51 27.28 -7.23
C ARG A 354 -1.30 27.37 -8.16
N LEU A 355 -1.35 26.68 -9.29
CA LEU A 355 -0.28 26.77 -10.31
C LEU A 355 -0.12 28.19 -10.87
N SER A 356 -1.20 28.96 -10.93
CA SER A 356 -1.18 30.36 -11.36
C SER A 356 -0.47 31.31 -10.38
N ASN A 357 -0.23 30.88 -9.14
CA ASN A 357 0.53 31.62 -8.12
C ASN A 357 2.04 31.29 -8.15
N SER A 358 2.52 30.64 -9.20
CA SER A 358 3.95 30.35 -9.37
C SER A 358 4.71 31.63 -9.74
N VAL A 359 5.90 31.83 -9.13
CA VAL A 359 6.82 32.94 -9.51
C VAL A 359 7.31 32.71 -10.92
N ASP A 360 7.76 31.52 -11.25
CA ASP A 360 8.23 31.10 -12.55
C ASP A 360 7.18 30.25 -13.27
N ARG A 361 7.42 29.92 -14.53
CA ARG A 361 6.58 28.97 -15.25
C ARG A 361 6.63 27.61 -14.57
N PRO A 362 5.48 26.98 -14.22
CA PRO A 362 5.47 25.66 -13.63
C PRO A 362 6.21 24.63 -14.51
N LYS A 363 7.01 23.79 -13.89
CA LYS A 363 7.66 22.66 -14.56
C LYS A 363 6.63 21.59 -14.87
N VAL A 364 6.55 21.14 -16.10
CA VAL A 364 5.60 20.11 -16.54
C VAL A 364 6.38 18.86 -16.93
N THR A 365 5.93 17.70 -16.41
CA THR A 365 6.48 16.39 -16.73
C THR A 365 5.35 15.46 -17.13
N SER A 366 5.51 14.78 -18.28
CA SER A 366 4.57 13.76 -18.74
C SER A 366 5.29 12.42 -18.87
N ILE A 367 4.68 11.37 -18.30
CA ILE A 367 5.19 10.01 -18.39
C ILE A 367 4.11 9.15 -19.04
N ARG A 368 4.50 8.32 -20.00
CA ARG A 368 3.63 7.32 -20.63
C ARG A 368 4.37 6.01 -20.71
N ARG A 369 3.72 4.95 -20.25
CA ARG A 369 4.27 3.59 -20.28
C ARG A 369 3.17 2.64 -20.74
N GLN A 370 3.53 1.70 -21.60
CA GLN A 370 2.62 0.66 -22.06
C GLN A 370 3.33 -0.69 -22.02
N LYS A 371 2.58 -1.73 -21.70
CA LYS A 371 3.07 -3.10 -21.63
C LYS A 371 1.97 -4.04 -22.13
N SER A 372 2.38 -5.03 -22.90
CA SER A 372 1.51 -6.15 -23.30
C SER A 372 2.25 -7.46 -23.09
N ILE A 373 1.51 -8.47 -22.61
CA ILE A 373 2.00 -9.85 -22.52
C ILE A 373 0.95 -10.74 -23.16
N ASN A 374 1.36 -11.49 -24.17
CA ASN A 374 0.57 -12.57 -24.75
C ASN A 374 1.05 -13.89 -24.20
N SER A 375 0.16 -14.81 -23.91
CA SER A 375 0.52 -16.07 -23.28
C SER A 375 -0.36 -17.20 -23.79
N PHE A 376 0.26 -18.39 -23.96
CA PHE A 376 -0.46 -19.65 -24.04
C PHE A 376 0.00 -20.59 -22.94
N TYR A 377 -0.92 -21.38 -22.41
CA TYR A 377 -0.62 -22.31 -21.33
C TYR A 377 -1.47 -23.58 -21.41
N GLY A 378 -0.88 -24.65 -20.90
CA GLY A 378 -1.54 -25.94 -20.76
C GLY A 378 -1.38 -26.50 -19.35
N LEU A 379 -2.37 -27.28 -18.94
CA LEU A 379 -2.38 -28.00 -17.67
C LEU A 379 -2.92 -29.39 -17.91
N ILE A 380 -2.22 -30.40 -17.42
CA ILE A 380 -2.70 -31.80 -17.38
C ILE A 380 -2.67 -32.23 -15.91
N SER A 381 -3.81 -32.72 -15.42
CA SER A 381 -3.94 -33.28 -14.08
C SER A 381 -4.46 -34.69 -14.19
N ALA A 382 -3.86 -35.62 -13.46
CA ALA A 382 -4.28 -36.99 -13.33
C ALA A 382 -4.34 -37.40 -11.86
N SER A 383 -5.40 -38.07 -11.46
CA SER A 383 -5.44 -38.74 -10.16
C SER A 383 -5.84 -40.20 -10.29
N TRP A 384 -5.27 -41.05 -9.47
CA TRP A 384 -5.58 -42.47 -9.37
C TRP A 384 -6.16 -42.77 -8.00
N ARG A 385 -7.38 -43.31 -7.97
CA ARG A 385 -8.15 -43.66 -6.77
C ARG A 385 -8.22 -42.56 -5.69
N ASN A 386 -8.05 -41.31 -6.07
CA ASN A 386 -7.88 -40.16 -5.17
C ASN A 386 -6.72 -40.30 -4.16
N MET A 387 -5.75 -41.21 -4.44
CA MET A 387 -4.58 -41.44 -3.59
C MET A 387 -3.30 -40.88 -4.18
N ILE A 388 -3.14 -40.97 -5.51
CA ILE A 388 -1.95 -40.46 -6.22
C ILE A 388 -2.41 -39.35 -7.16
N PHE A 389 -1.71 -38.23 -7.14
CA PHE A 389 -2.00 -37.05 -7.95
C PHE A 389 -0.75 -36.60 -8.69
N LEU A 390 -0.92 -36.26 -9.97
CA LEU A 390 0.12 -35.66 -10.82
C LEU A 390 -0.45 -34.47 -11.55
N ASP A 391 0.23 -33.34 -11.48
CA ASP A 391 -0.06 -32.13 -12.25
C ASP A 391 1.16 -31.73 -13.05
N VAL A 392 0.97 -31.44 -14.33
CA VAL A 392 2.00 -30.93 -15.23
C VAL A 392 1.48 -29.67 -15.89
N THR A 393 2.25 -28.59 -15.83
CA THR A 393 1.89 -27.33 -16.49
C THR A 393 3.00 -26.83 -17.37
N GLY A 394 2.62 -26.15 -18.45
CA GLY A 394 3.53 -25.39 -19.29
C GLY A 394 2.89 -24.08 -19.69
N ARG A 395 3.64 -23.00 -19.62
CA ARG A 395 3.20 -21.68 -20.06
C ARG A 395 4.31 -21.00 -20.83
N ASN A 396 3.96 -20.36 -21.94
CA ASN A 396 4.87 -19.49 -22.67
C ASN A 396 4.31 -18.07 -22.71
N ASP A 397 5.15 -17.11 -22.33
CA ASP A 397 4.83 -15.68 -22.33
C ASP A 397 5.68 -14.95 -23.36
N TRP A 398 5.05 -14.03 -24.10
CA TRP A 398 5.70 -13.06 -24.98
C TRP A 398 5.48 -11.66 -24.40
N SER A 399 6.54 -11.03 -23.88
CA SER A 399 6.45 -9.70 -23.24
C SER A 399 6.98 -8.61 -24.17
N SER A 400 6.22 -7.53 -24.29
CA SER A 400 6.62 -6.34 -25.06
C SER A 400 7.76 -5.53 -24.43
N THR A 401 8.13 -5.82 -23.17
CA THR A 401 9.21 -5.12 -22.46
C THR A 401 10.57 -5.74 -22.70
N LEU A 402 10.63 -6.85 -23.42
CA LEU A 402 11.86 -7.59 -23.71
C LEU A 402 12.24 -7.41 -25.17
N ALA A 403 13.53 -7.52 -25.44
CA ALA A 403 14.07 -7.31 -26.80
C ALA A 403 13.50 -8.28 -27.83
N PRO A 404 13.21 -7.86 -29.06
CA PRO A 404 12.83 -8.76 -30.15
C PRO A 404 13.82 -9.91 -30.29
N GLY A 405 13.31 -11.13 -30.43
CA GLY A 405 14.12 -12.36 -30.48
C GLY A 405 14.39 -12.99 -29.10
N ASN A 406 14.28 -12.24 -28.00
CA ASN A 406 14.45 -12.71 -26.62
C ASN A 406 13.24 -12.35 -25.74
N ASN A 407 12.05 -12.20 -26.33
CA ASN A 407 10.84 -11.79 -25.65
C ASN A 407 9.90 -12.96 -25.29
N SER A 408 10.30 -14.20 -25.56
CA SER A 408 9.55 -15.43 -25.35
C SER A 408 10.20 -16.28 -24.25
N TYR A 409 9.42 -16.64 -23.24
CA TYR A 409 9.90 -17.44 -22.12
C TYR A 409 8.93 -18.56 -21.78
N PHE A 410 9.48 -19.77 -21.61
CA PHE A 410 8.72 -20.95 -21.26
C PHE A 410 8.87 -21.29 -19.78
N TYR A 411 7.77 -21.53 -19.10
CA TYR A 411 7.64 -21.79 -17.66
C TYR A 411 7.01 -23.16 -17.43
N PRO A 412 7.77 -24.24 -17.32
CA PRO A 412 7.24 -25.55 -16.97
C PRO A 412 7.08 -25.73 -15.45
N SER A 413 6.13 -26.57 -15.04
CA SER A 413 6.07 -27.08 -13.67
C SER A 413 5.54 -28.51 -13.63
N VAL A 414 5.96 -29.25 -12.61
CA VAL A 414 5.48 -30.59 -12.29
C VAL A 414 5.26 -30.68 -10.79
N SER A 415 4.11 -31.21 -10.37
CA SER A 415 3.88 -31.52 -8.98
C SER A 415 3.23 -32.92 -8.84
N GLY A 416 3.68 -33.65 -7.84
CA GLY A 416 3.12 -34.95 -7.48
C GLY A 416 2.78 -35.01 -5.99
N SER A 417 1.72 -35.75 -5.66
CA SER A 417 1.41 -36.02 -4.26
C SER A 417 0.78 -37.41 -4.09
N VAL A 418 1.05 -38.04 -2.95
CA VAL A 418 0.55 -39.34 -2.59
C VAL A 418 -0.02 -39.30 -1.18
N ILE A 419 -1.24 -39.79 -1.01
CA ILE A 419 -1.86 -40.00 0.29
C ILE A 419 -1.40 -41.40 0.78
N LEU A 420 -0.34 -41.43 1.59
CA LEU A 420 0.28 -42.66 2.06
C LEU A 420 -0.62 -43.42 3.04
N SER A 421 -1.41 -42.71 3.84
CA SER A 421 -2.39 -43.37 4.74
C SER A 421 -3.32 -44.30 3.98
N ASP A 422 -3.85 -43.81 2.85
CA ASP A 422 -4.84 -44.58 2.05
C ASP A 422 -4.15 -45.65 1.21
N LEU A 423 -3.01 -45.30 0.59
CA LEU A 423 -2.25 -46.22 -0.26
C LEU A 423 -1.67 -47.41 0.51
N LEU A 424 -1.20 -47.18 1.73
CA LEU A 424 -0.60 -48.19 2.58
C LEU A 424 -1.59 -48.76 3.62
N HIS A 425 -2.87 -48.37 3.56
CA HIS A 425 -3.91 -48.80 4.52
C HIS A 425 -3.48 -48.56 5.98
N ILE A 426 -2.88 -47.38 6.27
CA ILE A 426 -2.47 -47.02 7.65
C ILE A 426 -3.73 -46.57 8.39
N ASP A 427 -4.23 -47.41 9.27
CA ASP A 427 -5.36 -47.09 10.14
C ASP A 427 -4.90 -47.20 11.60
N THR A 428 -4.32 -46.15 12.11
CA THR A 428 -3.86 -46.10 13.51
C THR A 428 -4.43 -44.88 14.22
N PRO A 429 -4.72 -44.94 15.52
CA PRO A 429 -5.23 -43.79 16.29
C PRO A 429 -4.28 -42.58 16.28
N MET A 430 -3.02 -42.77 15.96
CA MET A 430 -1.99 -41.71 15.96
C MET A 430 -1.82 -41.05 14.59
N VAL A 431 -2.17 -41.70 13.47
CA VAL A 431 -1.98 -41.20 12.11
C VAL A 431 -3.26 -41.42 11.30
N ASN A 432 -4.14 -40.43 11.29
CA ASN A 432 -5.39 -40.48 10.53
C ASN A 432 -5.22 -40.10 9.08
N PHE A 433 -4.21 -39.28 8.76
CA PHE A 433 -3.94 -38.81 7.42
C PHE A 433 -2.45 -38.51 7.23
N LEU A 434 -1.84 -39.14 6.23
CA LEU A 434 -0.44 -38.91 5.86
C LEU A 434 -0.36 -38.65 4.35
N LYS A 435 0.03 -37.47 3.96
CA LYS A 435 0.23 -37.04 2.58
C LYS A 435 1.64 -36.52 2.32
N VAL A 436 2.30 -37.04 1.33
CA VAL A 436 3.59 -36.54 0.85
C VAL A 436 3.36 -35.82 -0.49
N ARG A 437 4.04 -34.70 -0.70
CA ARG A 437 4.01 -33.95 -1.94
C ARG A 437 5.39 -33.42 -2.30
N ALA A 438 5.68 -33.39 -3.59
CA ALA A 438 6.86 -32.78 -4.16
C ALA A 438 6.46 -31.96 -5.39
N SER A 439 7.12 -30.84 -5.59
CA SER A 439 6.88 -29.99 -6.77
C SER A 439 8.15 -29.33 -7.24
N TRP A 440 8.24 -29.13 -8.54
CA TRP A 440 9.29 -28.37 -9.18
C TRP A 440 8.63 -27.40 -10.18
N ALA A 441 9.12 -26.16 -10.22
CA ALA A 441 8.66 -25.17 -11.18
C ALA A 441 9.82 -24.23 -11.57
N ASN A 442 9.84 -23.84 -12.84
CA ASN A 442 10.63 -22.71 -13.31
C ASN A 442 9.71 -21.50 -13.42
N VAL A 443 10.04 -20.41 -12.76
CA VAL A 443 9.30 -19.15 -12.79
C VAL A 443 10.22 -17.98 -13.08
N GLY A 444 9.69 -16.91 -13.64
CA GLY A 444 10.46 -15.73 -13.96
C GLY A 444 9.71 -14.44 -13.65
N ASN A 445 10.40 -13.34 -13.91
CA ASN A 445 9.81 -12.00 -13.88
C ASN A 445 10.33 -11.23 -15.10
N ASP A 446 9.44 -10.52 -15.78
CA ASP A 446 9.82 -9.61 -16.83
C ASP A 446 10.12 -8.20 -16.25
N THR A 447 10.60 -7.27 -17.08
CA THR A 447 10.94 -5.91 -16.65
C THR A 447 9.73 -4.97 -16.70
N SER A 448 9.85 -3.84 -16.01
CA SER A 448 8.96 -2.69 -16.22
C SER A 448 9.30 -2.02 -17.57
N PRO A 449 8.33 -1.41 -18.28
CA PRO A 449 8.64 -0.57 -19.42
C PRO A 449 9.41 0.68 -18.93
N TYR A 450 10.66 0.83 -19.39
CA TYR A 450 11.69 1.85 -19.06
C TYR A 450 11.62 2.46 -17.65
#